data_3531f397577f6e1f6b5ac55be2645ab5
#
_entry.id   3531f397577f6e1f6b5ac55be2645ab5
#
_cell.length_a   1.000
_cell.length_b   1.000
_cell.length_c   1.000
_cell.angle_alpha   90.00
_cell.angle_beta   90.00
_cell.angle_gamma   90.00
#
_symmetry.space_group_name_H-M   'P 1'
#
loop_
_entity.id
_entity.type
_entity.pdbx_description
1 polymer ?
#
loop_
_entity_poly.entity_id
_entity_poly.type
_entity_poly.pdbx_seq_one_letter_code
_entity_poly.pdbx_strand_id
1 'polypeptide(L)'
;YNVPGKVARVFSVFLCAAMALGCFWAQQGLSALGSMTSGLLTGAEANKITKEPFVIYLSGVDTRGELTENARSDVNILAAVNPVTKRVALINTPRDYYVDLAGTDSKDKLTHAGLYGVETSMATLGNLYGVNVDHYIRINFAGFISIIDALGGVDVYSDQAFTSVGSPGYYDPTTFVEGWNHLDGKSALAFARERHAFASGDIQRGINQMKVIDAMLNKIKSPALLMGFSKIMDAAADCFVTSFSQDQISALVRMQLSDFAEWDIESYTV
;
A
#
# COMPACT_ATOMS: atom_id res chain seq x y z
N TYR A 1 19.05 1.08 9.86
CA TYR A 1 19.56 0.75 8.51
C TYR A 1 19.20 1.91 7.60
N ASN A 2 20.20 2.77 7.29
CA ASN A 2 20.05 3.79 6.27
C ASN A 2 20.09 3.11 4.90
N VAL A 3 18.95 3.02 4.22
CA VAL A 3 18.88 2.62 2.82
C VAL A 3 19.14 3.87 1.97
N PRO A 4 20.22 3.90 1.16
CA PRO A 4 20.62 5.13 0.46
C PRO A 4 19.60 5.53 -0.61
N GLY A 5 19.49 6.85 -0.83
CA GLY A 5 18.67 7.65 -1.76
C GLY A 5 18.08 7.08 -3.07
N LYS A 6 18.21 5.78 -3.32
CA LYS A 6 17.59 5.08 -4.47
C LYS A 6 16.14 4.62 -4.16
N VAL A 7 15.78 4.45 -2.89
CA VAL A 7 14.43 4.04 -2.45
C VAL A 7 13.45 5.20 -2.57
N ALA A 8 13.94 6.42 -2.46
CA ALA A 8 13.17 7.65 -2.50
C ALA A 8 12.42 7.92 -3.82
N ARG A 9 13.00 7.53 -4.96
CA ARG A 9 12.39 7.77 -6.29
C ARG A 9 11.10 6.99 -6.52
N VAL A 10 10.78 6.08 -5.69
CA VAL A 10 9.92 4.95 -5.96
C VAL A 10 8.58 5.04 -5.32
N PHE A 11 8.52 5.50 -4.09
CA PHE A 11 7.23 5.76 -3.46
C PHE A 11 6.50 6.91 -4.17
N SER A 12 7.26 7.89 -4.69
CA SER A 12 6.67 8.92 -5.53
C SER A 12 6.03 8.31 -6.79
N VAL A 13 6.61 7.28 -7.38
CA VAL A 13 6.04 6.61 -8.56
C VAL A 13 4.87 5.72 -8.17
N PHE A 14 4.88 5.05 -7.01
CA PHE A 14 3.73 4.25 -6.55
C PHE A 14 2.57 5.14 -6.11
N LEU A 15 2.86 6.21 -5.38
CA LEU A 15 1.89 7.25 -5.10
C LEU A 15 1.40 7.90 -6.39
N CYS A 16 2.29 8.18 -7.35
CA CYS A 16 1.94 8.70 -8.68
C CYS A 16 1.28 7.65 -9.56
N ALA A 17 1.62 6.37 -9.43
CA ALA A 17 0.95 5.29 -10.15
C ALA A 17 -0.46 5.06 -9.61
N ALA A 18 -0.65 4.96 -8.31
CA ALA A 18 -1.97 4.93 -7.69
C ALA A 18 -2.78 6.19 -8.03
N MET A 19 -2.09 7.32 -8.22
CA MET A 19 -2.68 8.61 -8.54
C MET A 19 -2.95 8.82 -10.03
N ALA A 20 -2.10 8.30 -10.93
CA ALA A 20 -2.34 8.32 -12.37
C ALA A 20 -3.48 7.36 -12.78
N LEU A 21 -3.78 6.31 -11.98
CA LEU A 21 -4.98 5.47 -12.10
C LEU A 21 -6.25 6.32 -12.10
N GLY A 22 -6.35 7.24 -11.17
CA GLY A 22 -7.49 8.16 -11.14
C GLY A 22 -7.61 9.02 -12.39
N CYS A 23 -6.49 9.45 -13.01
CA CYS A 23 -6.51 10.34 -14.17
C CYS A 23 -6.86 9.66 -15.50
N PHE A 24 -6.43 8.41 -15.71
CA PHE A 24 -6.74 7.66 -16.93
C PHE A 24 -8.23 7.31 -17.01
N TRP A 25 -8.82 6.91 -15.88
CA TRP A 25 -10.26 6.64 -15.78
C TRP A 25 -11.12 7.90 -15.95
N ALA A 26 -10.58 9.07 -15.64
CA ALA A 26 -11.26 10.34 -15.88
C ALA A 26 -11.54 10.63 -17.36
N GLN A 27 -10.72 10.09 -18.26
CA GLN A 27 -10.92 10.24 -19.70
C GLN A 27 -11.83 9.18 -20.33
N GLN A 28 -11.97 8.01 -19.72
CA GLN A 28 -12.71 6.88 -20.29
C GLN A 28 -14.05 6.54 -19.60
N GLY A 29 -14.27 6.98 -18.36
CA GLY A 29 -15.43 6.52 -17.60
C GLY A 29 -15.99 7.46 -16.55
N LEU A 30 -16.43 8.67 -16.94
CA LEU A 30 -17.13 9.63 -16.07
C LEU A 30 -18.40 9.09 -15.40
N SER A 31 -18.90 7.92 -15.79
CA SER A 31 -20.14 7.33 -15.26
C SER A 31 -19.95 6.28 -14.16
N ALA A 32 -18.79 5.62 -14.06
CA ALA A 32 -18.56 4.57 -13.08
C ALA A 32 -17.90 5.08 -11.77
N LEU A 33 -17.14 6.17 -11.82
CA LEU A 33 -16.43 6.74 -10.67
C LEU A 33 -17.32 7.56 -9.72
N GLY A 34 -18.49 7.98 -10.16
CA GLY A 34 -19.43 8.73 -9.33
C GLY A 34 -19.96 7.97 -8.10
N SER A 35 -19.79 6.66 -8.06
CA SER A 35 -20.19 5.80 -6.93
C SER A 35 -19.05 5.51 -5.95
N MET A 36 -17.79 5.79 -6.30
CA MET A 36 -16.61 5.43 -5.49
C MET A 36 -15.97 6.61 -4.75
N THR A 37 -16.30 7.84 -5.13
CA THR A 37 -15.79 9.04 -4.45
C THR A 37 -16.92 9.75 -3.73
N SER A 38 -17.00 9.59 -2.44
CA SER A 38 -17.91 10.37 -1.58
C SER A 38 -17.31 11.77 -1.36
N GLY A 39 -17.66 12.73 -2.21
CA GLY A 39 -17.43 14.14 -1.94
C GLY A 39 -16.96 14.95 -3.13
N LEU A 40 -17.77 15.92 -3.53
CA LEU A 40 -17.36 17.03 -4.40
C LEU A 40 -16.40 17.94 -3.61
N LEU A 41 -15.09 17.71 -3.73
CA LEU A 41 -14.10 18.62 -3.20
C LEU A 41 -13.81 19.72 -4.24
N THR A 42 -13.79 20.96 -3.79
CA THR A 42 -13.44 22.11 -4.62
C THR A 42 -11.96 22.09 -4.99
N GLY A 43 -11.57 22.68 -6.12
CA GLY A 43 -10.15 22.73 -6.57
C GLY A 43 -9.18 23.33 -5.56
N ALA A 44 -9.64 23.98 -4.49
CA ALA A 44 -8.85 24.48 -3.39
C ALA A 44 -8.26 23.34 -2.52
N GLU A 45 -9.01 22.25 -2.26
CA GLU A 45 -8.52 21.11 -1.48
C GLU A 45 -7.58 20.21 -2.29
N ALA A 46 -7.80 20.10 -3.61
CA ALA A 46 -6.86 19.42 -4.49
C ALA A 46 -5.48 20.11 -4.52
N ASN A 47 -5.44 21.44 -4.40
CA ASN A 47 -4.19 22.19 -4.31
C ASN A 47 -3.51 22.08 -2.93
N LYS A 48 -4.27 21.80 -1.88
CA LYS A 48 -3.77 21.66 -0.52
C LYS A 48 -2.85 20.44 -0.39
N ILE A 49 -3.24 19.32 -0.98
CA ILE A 49 -2.51 18.04 -0.88
C ILE A 49 -1.09 18.09 -1.46
N THR A 50 -0.78 19.04 -2.33
CA THR A 50 0.57 19.24 -2.88
C THR A 50 1.43 20.19 -2.03
N LYS A 51 0.85 20.84 -1.01
CA LYS A 51 1.49 21.91 -0.24
C LYS A 51 1.58 21.63 1.25
N GLU A 52 0.72 20.75 1.78
CA GLU A 52 0.65 20.44 3.20
C GLU A 52 0.96 18.96 3.42
N PRO A 53 1.59 18.59 4.54
CA PRO A 53 1.76 17.20 4.94
C PRO A 53 0.42 16.52 5.18
N PHE A 54 0.34 15.23 4.86
CA PHE A 54 -0.83 14.40 5.09
C PHE A 54 -0.43 12.96 5.43
N VAL A 55 -1.35 12.22 6.04
CA VAL A 55 -1.13 10.83 6.46
C VAL A 55 -2.10 9.91 5.72
N ILE A 56 -1.57 8.84 5.15
CA ILE A 56 -2.33 7.80 4.45
C ILE A 56 -2.29 6.52 5.27
N TYR A 57 -3.44 5.88 5.45
CA TYR A 57 -3.52 4.50 5.92
C TYR A 57 -3.50 3.54 4.73
N LEU A 58 -2.46 2.72 4.64
CA LEU A 58 -2.34 1.63 3.67
C LEU A 58 -2.81 0.34 4.34
N SER A 59 -3.91 -0.23 3.83
CA SER A 59 -4.57 -1.41 4.39
C SER A 59 -4.56 -2.58 3.41
N GLY A 60 -3.98 -3.70 3.83
CA GLY A 60 -4.10 -4.97 3.11
C GLY A 60 -5.12 -5.87 3.80
N VAL A 61 -6.15 -6.30 3.08
CA VAL A 61 -7.25 -7.09 3.64
C VAL A 61 -7.34 -8.48 3.01
N ASP A 62 -7.68 -9.48 3.85
CA ASP A 62 -7.98 -10.83 3.41
C ASP A 62 -9.49 -10.95 3.17
N THR A 63 -9.96 -10.41 2.06
CA THR A 63 -11.36 -10.57 1.64
C THR A 63 -11.44 -11.14 0.24
N ARG A 64 -12.43 -12.03 0.03
CA ARG A 64 -12.84 -12.53 -1.29
C ARG A 64 -14.07 -11.78 -1.82
N GLY A 65 -14.68 -10.97 -0.98
CA GLY A 65 -15.78 -10.07 -1.32
C GLY A 65 -15.28 -8.73 -1.83
N GLU A 66 -16.19 -7.76 -1.82
CA GLU A 66 -15.86 -6.40 -2.24
C GLU A 66 -14.91 -5.72 -1.24
N LEU A 67 -14.04 -4.87 -1.75
CA LEU A 67 -13.07 -4.12 -0.93
C LEU A 67 -13.71 -3.09 0.01
N THR A 68 -14.96 -2.73 -0.25
CA THR A 68 -15.78 -1.84 0.58
C THR A 68 -16.35 -2.54 1.82
N GLU A 69 -16.38 -3.89 1.83
CA GLU A 69 -16.87 -4.65 2.97
C GLU A 69 -15.90 -4.56 4.16
N ASN A 70 -16.49 -4.64 5.36
CA ASN A 70 -15.71 -4.69 6.59
C ASN A 70 -14.94 -6.02 6.66
N ALA A 71 -13.62 -5.93 6.79
CA ALA A 71 -12.75 -7.10 6.83
C ALA A 71 -11.54 -6.84 7.72
N ARG A 72 -10.94 -7.93 8.21
CA ARG A 72 -9.68 -7.85 8.96
C ARG A 72 -8.58 -7.26 8.08
N SER A 73 -7.80 -6.34 8.65
CA SER A 73 -6.64 -5.81 7.97
C SER A 73 -5.38 -6.55 8.42
N ASP A 74 -4.76 -7.26 7.48
CA ASP A 74 -3.52 -8.03 7.71
C ASP A 74 -2.27 -7.16 7.56
N VAL A 75 -2.37 -6.06 6.83
CA VAL A 75 -1.33 -5.05 6.65
C VAL A 75 -1.86 -3.70 7.13
N ASN A 76 -1.12 -3.06 8.03
CA ASN A 76 -1.48 -1.78 8.62
C ASN A 76 -0.25 -0.86 8.58
N ILE A 77 -0.17 -0.02 7.57
CA ILE A 77 0.94 0.91 7.39
C ILE A 77 0.40 2.34 7.37
N LEU A 78 0.97 3.22 8.18
CA LEU A 78 0.80 4.65 8.01
C LEU A 78 1.92 5.19 7.14
N ALA A 79 1.56 5.97 6.12
CA ALA A 79 2.48 6.73 5.30
C ALA A 79 2.30 8.22 5.60
N ALA A 80 3.23 8.80 6.36
CA ALA A 80 3.28 10.24 6.59
C ALA A 80 4.04 10.90 5.43
N VAL A 81 3.34 11.71 4.64
CA VAL A 81 3.83 12.29 3.39
C VAL A 81 3.99 13.80 3.54
N ASN A 82 5.17 14.31 3.24
CA ASN A 82 5.40 15.75 3.13
C ASN A 82 5.76 16.10 1.68
N PRO A 83 4.81 16.65 0.90
CA PRO A 83 5.02 16.93 -0.51
C PRO A 83 5.97 18.10 -0.77
N VAL A 84 6.17 18.97 0.20
CA VAL A 84 7.08 20.13 0.07
C VAL A 84 8.53 19.71 0.23
N THR A 85 8.82 18.92 1.29
CA THR A 85 10.17 18.41 1.56
C THR A 85 10.49 17.13 0.82
N LYS A 86 9.50 16.55 0.12
CA LYS A 86 9.62 15.26 -0.59
C LYS A 86 10.08 14.12 0.34
N ARG A 87 9.51 14.06 1.54
CA ARG A 87 9.80 13.03 2.52
C ARG A 87 8.58 12.18 2.82
N VAL A 88 8.81 10.89 3.02
CA VAL A 88 7.79 9.91 3.44
C VAL A 88 8.34 9.06 4.56
N ALA A 89 7.57 8.92 5.63
CA ALA A 89 7.82 7.92 6.68
C ALA A 89 6.75 6.83 6.59
N LEU A 90 7.18 5.57 6.41
CA LEU A 90 6.32 4.40 6.44
C LEU A 90 6.41 3.73 7.80
N ILE A 91 5.31 3.59 8.49
CA ILE A 91 5.23 2.98 9.82
C ILE A 91 4.34 1.74 9.73
N ASN A 92 4.97 0.56 9.72
CA ASN A 92 4.26 -0.71 9.73
C ASN A 92 3.93 -1.12 11.17
N THR A 93 2.64 -1.27 11.46
CA THR A 93 2.14 -1.74 12.77
C THR A 93 1.64 -3.17 12.63
N PRO A 94 2.19 -4.12 13.42
CA PRO A 94 1.75 -5.51 13.38
C PRO A 94 0.25 -5.65 13.61
N ARG A 95 -0.39 -6.53 12.84
CA ARG A 95 -1.85 -6.72 12.90
C ARG A 95 -2.35 -7.19 14.28
N ASP A 96 -1.50 -7.89 15.02
CA ASP A 96 -1.81 -8.44 16.34
C ASP A 96 -1.48 -7.45 17.48
N TYR A 97 -1.06 -6.22 17.16
CA TYR A 97 -0.81 -5.17 18.15
C TYR A 97 -2.08 -4.88 18.94
N TYR A 98 -1.98 -4.92 20.28
CA TYR A 98 -3.14 -4.79 21.18
C TYR A 98 -3.39 -3.33 21.50
N VAL A 99 -4.52 -2.79 21.00
CA VAL A 99 -4.84 -1.36 21.02
C VAL A 99 -6.28 -1.09 21.49
N ASP A 100 -6.54 0.12 21.96
CA ASP A 100 -7.90 0.62 22.14
C ASP A 100 -8.51 0.85 20.75
N LEU A 101 -9.62 0.16 20.45
CA LEU A 101 -10.31 0.34 19.16
C LEU A 101 -11.15 1.62 19.20
N ALA A 102 -10.83 2.56 18.33
CA ALA A 102 -11.51 3.85 18.27
C ALA A 102 -13.03 3.69 18.03
N GLY A 103 -13.83 4.48 18.77
CA GLY A 103 -15.29 4.42 18.67
C GLY A 103 -15.92 3.19 19.32
N THR A 104 -15.14 2.39 20.07
CA THR A 104 -15.61 1.26 20.87
C THR A 104 -15.09 1.38 22.29
N ASP A 105 -15.71 0.68 23.24
CA ASP A 105 -15.23 0.60 24.64
C ASP A 105 -14.32 -0.62 24.86
N SER A 106 -13.69 -1.14 23.79
CA SER A 106 -12.92 -2.38 23.84
C SER A 106 -11.47 -2.19 23.38
N LYS A 107 -10.59 -3.01 23.99
CA LYS A 107 -9.24 -3.25 23.55
C LYS A 107 -9.17 -4.58 22.80
N ASP A 108 -8.55 -4.60 21.64
CA ASP A 108 -8.38 -5.81 20.86
C ASP A 108 -7.14 -5.69 19.92
N LYS A 109 -6.90 -6.72 19.13
CA LYS A 109 -5.90 -6.70 18.08
C LYS A 109 -6.25 -5.66 17.01
N LEU A 110 -5.26 -4.94 16.54
CA LEU A 110 -5.42 -3.91 15.49
C LEU A 110 -6.16 -4.43 14.25
N THR A 111 -5.91 -5.69 13.84
CA THR A 111 -6.61 -6.32 12.70
C THR A 111 -8.14 -6.29 12.83
N HIS A 112 -8.66 -6.31 14.06
CA HIS A 112 -10.10 -6.31 14.32
C HIS A 112 -10.75 -4.93 14.16
N ALA A 113 -9.97 -3.84 14.17
CA ALA A 113 -10.48 -2.51 13.86
C ALA A 113 -11.17 -2.47 12.49
N GLY A 114 -10.62 -3.21 11.50
CA GLY A 114 -11.18 -3.31 10.16
C GLY A 114 -12.56 -3.98 10.08
N LEU A 115 -12.97 -4.75 11.10
CA LEU A 115 -14.31 -5.33 11.19
C LEU A 115 -15.40 -4.27 11.51
N TYR A 116 -14.98 -3.13 12.04
CA TYR A 116 -15.84 -1.96 12.32
C TYR A 116 -15.78 -0.90 11.22
N GLY A 117 -14.94 -1.12 10.20
CA GLY A 117 -14.76 -0.23 9.07
C GLY A 117 -13.35 0.33 8.95
N VAL A 118 -13.06 0.91 7.80
CA VAL A 118 -11.75 1.50 7.52
C VAL A 118 -11.51 2.76 8.37
N GLU A 119 -12.56 3.53 8.64
CA GLU A 119 -12.52 4.73 9.49
C GLU A 119 -12.13 4.38 10.93
N THR A 120 -12.63 3.27 11.46
CA THR A 120 -12.24 2.77 12.79
C THR A 120 -10.75 2.40 12.81
N SER A 121 -10.24 1.77 11.76
CA SER A 121 -8.81 1.46 11.64
C SER A 121 -7.95 2.73 11.57
N MET A 122 -8.38 3.73 10.77
CA MET A 122 -7.71 5.03 10.67
C MET A 122 -7.67 5.74 12.02
N ALA A 123 -8.83 5.85 12.68
CA ALA A 123 -8.94 6.51 13.99
C ALA A 123 -8.14 5.77 15.07
N THR A 124 -8.14 4.44 15.06
CA THR A 124 -7.36 3.60 15.99
C THR A 124 -5.86 3.88 15.85
N LEU A 125 -5.34 3.86 14.62
CA LEU A 125 -3.94 4.18 14.36
C LEU A 125 -3.63 5.66 14.63
N GLY A 126 -4.55 6.56 14.28
CA GLY A 126 -4.43 7.98 14.59
C GLY A 126 -4.27 8.24 16.09
N ASN A 127 -5.09 7.59 16.92
CA ASN A 127 -5.00 7.67 18.37
C ASN A 127 -3.69 7.06 18.90
N LEU A 128 -3.26 5.91 18.34
CA LEU A 128 -2.03 5.24 18.76
C LEU A 128 -0.78 6.13 18.54
N TYR A 129 -0.72 6.83 17.43
CA TYR A 129 0.45 7.65 17.05
C TYR A 129 0.27 9.14 17.32
N GLY A 130 -0.90 9.58 17.77
CA GLY A 130 -1.20 11.00 18.03
C GLY A 130 -1.23 11.85 16.76
N VAL A 131 -1.70 11.29 15.63
CA VAL A 131 -1.76 11.95 14.32
C VAL A 131 -3.16 11.87 13.73
N ASN A 132 -3.52 12.84 12.88
CA ASN A 132 -4.69 12.71 12.02
C ASN A 132 -4.35 11.83 10.82
N VAL A 133 -5.19 10.86 10.50
CA VAL A 133 -5.07 10.04 9.28
C VAL A 133 -6.07 10.57 8.26
N ASP A 134 -5.56 11.17 7.19
CA ASP A 134 -6.35 11.97 6.25
C ASP A 134 -7.00 11.12 5.16
N HIS A 135 -6.27 10.10 4.70
CA HIS A 135 -6.68 9.27 3.57
C HIS A 135 -6.40 7.79 3.83
N TYR A 136 -7.04 6.94 3.01
CA TYR A 136 -6.71 5.51 2.98
C TYR A 136 -6.56 5.00 1.55
N ILE A 137 -5.80 3.91 1.44
CA ILE A 137 -5.74 3.03 0.27
C ILE A 137 -5.88 1.60 0.80
N ARG A 138 -6.87 0.87 0.30
CA ARG A 138 -7.19 -0.49 0.72
C ARG A 138 -7.09 -1.43 -0.47
N ILE A 139 -6.37 -2.54 -0.30
CA ILE A 139 -6.13 -3.56 -1.33
C ILE A 139 -6.44 -4.95 -0.78
N ASN A 140 -6.98 -5.84 -1.61
CA ASN A 140 -7.11 -7.26 -1.28
C ASN A 140 -5.96 -8.09 -1.88
N PHE A 141 -5.91 -9.38 -1.53
CA PHE A 141 -4.84 -10.27 -2.01
C PHE A 141 -4.90 -10.53 -3.52
N ALA A 142 -6.09 -10.60 -4.11
CA ALA A 142 -6.24 -10.76 -5.55
C ALA A 142 -5.67 -9.55 -6.29
N GLY A 143 -5.96 -8.34 -5.82
CA GLY A 143 -5.41 -7.11 -6.34
C GLY A 143 -3.89 -7.01 -6.20
N PHE A 144 -3.37 -7.40 -5.04
CA PHE A 144 -1.92 -7.45 -4.83
C PHE A 144 -1.23 -8.39 -5.84
N ILE A 145 -1.77 -9.62 -6.04
CA ILE A 145 -1.27 -10.57 -7.03
C ILE A 145 -1.28 -9.94 -8.43
N SER A 146 -2.43 -9.38 -8.83
CA SER A 146 -2.59 -8.78 -10.17
C SER A 146 -1.61 -7.64 -10.44
N ILE A 147 -1.35 -6.78 -9.44
CA ILE A 147 -0.39 -5.68 -9.59
C ILE A 147 1.03 -6.22 -9.77
N ILE A 148 1.46 -7.19 -8.97
CA ILE A 148 2.81 -7.77 -9.10
C ILE A 148 2.98 -8.49 -10.43
N ASP A 149 1.98 -9.23 -10.89
CA ASP A 149 2.01 -9.90 -12.18
C ASP A 149 2.08 -8.88 -13.34
N ALA A 150 1.33 -7.78 -13.25
CA ALA A 150 1.38 -6.69 -14.22
C ALA A 150 2.75 -5.97 -14.24
N LEU A 151 3.45 -5.94 -13.11
CA LEU A 151 4.84 -5.47 -13.01
C LEU A 151 5.85 -6.45 -13.63
N GLY A 152 5.42 -7.65 -14.04
CA GLY A 152 6.29 -8.73 -14.50
C GLY A 152 7.11 -9.36 -13.36
N GLY A 153 6.54 -9.42 -12.18
CA GLY A 153 7.19 -9.93 -10.96
C GLY A 153 8.11 -8.91 -10.28
N VAL A 154 8.60 -9.26 -9.10
CA VAL A 154 9.52 -8.45 -8.29
C VAL A 154 10.70 -9.27 -7.80
N ASP A 155 11.87 -8.63 -7.61
CA ASP A 155 13.05 -9.28 -7.09
C ASP A 155 13.22 -8.92 -5.62
N VAL A 156 13.16 -9.94 -4.73
CA VAL A 156 13.21 -9.77 -3.28
C VAL A 156 14.38 -10.55 -2.71
N TYR A 157 15.16 -9.90 -1.84
CA TYR A 157 16.26 -10.56 -1.12
C TYR A 157 15.74 -11.22 0.17
N SER A 158 15.97 -12.52 0.31
CA SER A 158 15.72 -13.28 1.55
C SER A 158 17.00 -13.50 2.33
N ASP A 159 16.98 -13.22 3.64
CA ASP A 159 18.14 -13.41 4.51
C ASP A 159 18.40 -14.89 4.84
N GLN A 160 17.40 -15.75 4.58
CA GLN A 160 17.49 -17.21 4.78
C GLN A 160 16.55 -17.95 3.84
N ALA A 161 16.85 -19.21 3.59
CA ALA A 161 15.94 -20.09 2.87
C ALA A 161 14.76 -20.51 3.77
N PHE A 162 13.54 -20.55 3.19
CA PHE A 162 12.36 -21.04 3.89
C PHE A 162 11.29 -21.54 2.92
N THR A 163 10.32 -22.28 3.43
CA THR A 163 9.13 -22.68 2.68
C THR A 163 7.88 -22.11 3.34
N SER A 164 7.06 -21.41 2.58
CA SER A 164 5.81 -20.85 3.07
C SER A 164 4.76 -21.93 3.29
N VAL A 165 3.84 -21.69 4.22
CA VAL A 165 2.60 -22.46 4.31
C VAL A 165 1.67 -21.99 3.20
N GLY A 166 1.03 -22.95 2.48
CA GLY A 166 0.06 -22.62 1.44
C GLY A 166 -1.18 -21.90 1.98
N SER A 167 -1.84 -21.13 1.12
CA SER A 167 -3.12 -20.47 1.41
C SER A 167 -4.15 -20.88 0.37
N PRO A 168 -5.12 -21.77 0.72
CA PRO A 168 -6.08 -22.28 -0.23
C PRO A 168 -6.83 -21.19 -0.99
N GLY A 169 -6.80 -21.28 -2.31
CA GLY A 169 -7.43 -20.31 -3.23
C GLY A 169 -6.55 -19.11 -3.59
N TYR A 170 -5.34 -18.98 -3.02
CA TYR A 170 -4.39 -17.94 -3.36
C TYR A 170 -3.07 -18.51 -3.88
N TYR A 171 -2.39 -19.36 -3.10
CA TYR A 171 -1.09 -19.94 -3.46
C TYR A 171 -0.83 -21.26 -2.76
N ASP A 172 -0.02 -22.11 -3.39
CA ASP A 172 0.49 -23.36 -2.82
C ASP A 172 1.76 -23.07 -1.97
N PRO A 173 2.20 -24.03 -1.12
CA PRO A 173 3.47 -23.92 -0.42
C PRO A 173 4.60 -23.61 -1.40
N THR A 174 5.34 -22.54 -1.15
CA THR A 174 6.38 -22.03 -2.02
C THR A 174 7.71 -21.96 -1.29
N THR A 175 8.78 -22.45 -1.92
CA THR A 175 10.14 -22.44 -1.34
C THR A 175 10.93 -21.26 -1.88
N PHE A 176 11.56 -20.54 -0.96
CA PHE A 176 12.44 -19.41 -1.21
C PHE A 176 13.86 -19.75 -0.83
N VAL A 177 14.82 -19.29 -1.62
CA VAL A 177 16.24 -19.47 -1.34
C VAL A 177 16.79 -18.28 -0.53
N GLU A 178 17.87 -18.50 0.20
CA GLU A 178 18.67 -17.40 0.71
C GLU A 178 19.27 -16.61 -0.48
N GLY A 179 19.19 -15.29 -0.44
CA GLY A 179 19.58 -14.42 -1.55
C GLY A 179 18.39 -13.91 -2.36
N TRP A 180 18.65 -13.60 -3.64
CA TRP A 180 17.64 -13.02 -4.52
C TRP A 180 16.65 -14.06 -5.02
N ASN A 181 15.36 -13.73 -4.91
CA ASN A 181 14.23 -14.50 -5.42
C ASN A 181 13.43 -13.62 -6.39
N HIS A 182 13.17 -14.12 -7.60
CA HIS A 182 12.22 -13.49 -8.52
C HIS A 182 10.83 -14.02 -8.22
N LEU A 183 9.91 -13.13 -7.83
CA LEU A 183 8.58 -13.48 -7.33
C LEU A 183 7.51 -12.98 -8.29
N ASP A 184 6.62 -13.85 -8.72
CA ASP A 184 5.32 -13.49 -9.31
C ASP A 184 4.34 -13.05 -8.22
N GLY A 185 3.10 -12.69 -8.58
CA GLY A 185 2.12 -12.20 -7.62
C GLY A 185 1.79 -13.21 -6.51
N LYS A 186 1.69 -14.50 -6.85
CA LYS A 186 1.37 -15.55 -5.87
C LYS A 186 2.54 -15.82 -4.92
N SER A 187 3.74 -15.93 -5.42
CA SER A 187 4.94 -16.14 -4.61
C SER A 187 5.30 -14.91 -3.78
N ALA A 188 5.05 -13.70 -4.30
CA ALA A 188 5.21 -12.47 -3.52
C ALA A 188 4.20 -12.38 -2.37
N LEU A 189 2.95 -12.79 -2.59
CA LEU A 189 1.96 -12.88 -1.52
C LEU A 189 2.36 -13.92 -0.49
N ALA A 190 2.85 -15.10 -0.92
CA ALA A 190 3.35 -16.15 -0.05
C ALA A 190 4.52 -15.66 0.81
N PHE A 191 5.49 -14.95 0.21
CA PHE A 191 6.63 -14.35 0.89
C PHE A 191 6.20 -13.31 1.94
N ALA A 192 5.28 -12.42 1.58
CA ALA A 192 4.80 -11.33 2.45
C ALA A 192 3.92 -11.81 3.61
N ARG A 193 3.30 -13.01 3.50
CA ARG A 193 2.39 -13.56 4.52
C ARG A 193 3.05 -14.59 5.43
N GLU A 194 4.22 -15.12 5.07
CA GLU A 194 4.86 -16.18 5.85
C GLU A 194 5.31 -15.67 7.21
N ARG A 195 4.98 -16.45 8.24
CA ARG A 195 5.34 -16.21 9.63
C ARG A 195 5.77 -17.47 10.38
N HIS A 196 5.27 -18.63 9.96
CA HIS A 196 5.48 -19.89 10.67
C HIS A 196 6.89 -20.45 10.46
N ALA A 197 7.52 -20.10 9.34
CA ALA A 197 8.89 -20.47 9.05
C ALA A 197 9.94 -19.70 9.87
N PHE A 198 9.53 -18.71 10.65
CA PHE A 198 10.43 -17.80 11.38
C PHE A 198 10.17 -17.81 12.87
N ALA A 199 11.25 -17.83 13.67
CA ALA A 199 11.15 -17.75 15.13
C ALA A 199 10.54 -16.42 15.61
N SER A 200 10.79 -15.32 14.88
CA SER A 200 10.24 -13.99 15.15
C SER A 200 8.79 -13.79 14.67
N GLY A 201 8.22 -14.78 13.96
CA GLY A 201 6.82 -14.80 13.58
C GLY A 201 6.34 -13.53 12.86
N ASP A 202 5.47 -12.78 13.51
CA ASP A 202 4.84 -11.57 12.95
C ASP A 202 5.81 -10.43 12.67
N ILE A 203 6.90 -10.31 13.44
CA ILE A 203 7.95 -9.31 13.18
C ILE A 203 8.59 -9.57 11.82
N GLN A 204 8.96 -10.83 11.54
CA GLN A 204 9.53 -11.19 10.24
C GLN A 204 8.53 -11.00 9.11
N ARG A 205 7.25 -11.29 9.34
CA ARG A 205 6.19 -11.00 8.35
C ARG A 205 6.16 -9.52 8.00
N GLY A 206 6.22 -8.63 9.00
CA GLY A 206 6.30 -7.19 8.77
C GLY A 206 7.52 -6.80 7.93
N ILE A 207 8.70 -7.35 8.24
CA ILE A 207 9.93 -7.14 7.47
C ILE A 207 9.76 -7.63 6.02
N ASN A 208 9.19 -8.82 5.83
CA ASN A 208 8.94 -9.39 4.52
C ASN A 208 7.96 -8.54 3.70
N GLN A 209 6.91 -8.01 4.31
CA GLN A 209 5.98 -7.08 3.68
C GLN A 209 6.72 -5.84 3.17
N MET A 210 7.56 -5.24 4.00
CA MET A 210 8.34 -4.07 3.60
C MET A 210 9.33 -4.40 2.47
N LYS A 211 9.99 -5.57 2.49
CA LYS A 211 10.88 -6.02 1.41
C LYS A 211 10.14 -6.13 0.07
N VAL A 212 8.92 -6.68 0.06
CA VAL A 212 8.12 -6.79 -1.17
C VAL A 212 7.68 -5.40 -1.65
N ILE A 213 7.25 -4.53 -0.74
CA ILE A 213 6.91 -3.14 -1.08
C ILE A 213 8.13 -2.45 -1.70
N ASP A 214 9.30 -2.54 -1.09
CA ASP A 214 10.54 -1.96 -1.63
C ASP A 214 10.88 -2.52 -3.02
N ALA A 215 10.70 -3.82 -3.23
CA ALA A 215 10.93 -4.45 -4.52
C ALA A 215 9.93 -3.98 -5.60
N MET A 216 8.63 -3.90 -5.27
CA MET A 216 7.62 -3.31 -6.16
C MET A 216 8.00 -1.88 -6.54
N LEU A 217 8.35 -1.11 -5.55
CA LEU A 217 8.77 0.26 -5.71
C LEU A 217 10.00 0.35 -6.61
N ASN A 218 10.99 -0.50 -6.47
CA ASN A 218 12.18 -0.54 -7.32
C ASN A 218 11.86 -0.96 -8.76
N LYS A 219 10.93 -1.86 -8.96
CA LYS A 219 10.51 -2.32 -10.27
C LYS A 219 9.84 -1.22 -11.10
N ILE A 220 8.96 -0.44 -10.48
CA ILE A 220 8.22 0.64 -11.14
C ILE A 220 9.14 1.75 -11.69
N LYS A 221 10.37 1.88 -11.20
CA LYS A 221 11.37 2.84 -11.69
C LYS A 221 11.89 2.56 -13.11
N SER A 222 11.69 1.35 -13.63
CA SER A 222 12.30 1.01 -14.91
C SER A 222 11.61 1.77 -16.06
N PRO A 223 12.37 2.34 -17.03
CA PRO A 223 11.78 3.01 -18.18
C PRO A 223 10.86 2.12 -19.02
N ALA A 224 11.09 0.80 -19.00
CA ALA A 224 10.26 -0.19 -19.70
C ALA A 224 8.86 -0.28 -19.11
N LEU A 225 8.71 -0.08 -17.79
CA LEU A 225 7.41 -0.08 -17.14
C LEU A 225 6.65 1.23 -17.30
N LEU A 226 7.34 2.35 -17.47
CA LEU A 226 6.69 3.61 -17.85
C LEU A 226 5.96 3.49 -19.20
N MET A 227 6.47 2.68 -20.13
CA MET A 227 5.81 2.39 -21.42
C MET A 227 4.70 1.34 -21.30
N GLY A 228 4.74 0.46 -20.29
CA GLY A 228 3.70 -0.55 -19.99
C GLY A 228 2.69 -0.11 -18.93
N PHE A 229 2.78 1.13 -18.47
CA PHE A 229 2.05 1.66 -17.33
C PHE A 229 0.51 1.51 -17.44
N SER A 230 -0.07 1.71 -18.65
CA SER A 230 -1.50 1.50 -18.87
C SER A 230 -1.97 0.09 -18.49
N LYS A 231 -1.17 -0.95 -18.79
CA LYS A 231 -1.54 -2.34 -18.46
C LYS A 231 -1.53 -2.61 -16.96
N ILE A 232 -0.59 -2.00 -16.22
CA ILE A 232 -0.54 -2.09 -14.76
C ILE A 232 -1.78 -1.41 -14.18
N MET A 233 -2.17 -0.31 -14.79
CA MET A 233 -3.31 0.50 -14.39
C MET A 233 -4.63 -0.24 -14.63
N ASP A 234 -4.79 -0.87 -15.79
CA ASP A 234 -5.96 -1.69 -16.10
C ASP A 234 -6.08 -2.88 -15.14
N ALA A 235 -4.97 -3.55 -14.83
CA ALA A 235 -4.95 -4.65 -13.87
C ALA A 235 -5.25 -4.23 -12.43
N ALA A 236 -4.97 -2.99 -12.07
CA ALA A 236 -5.16 -2.47 -10.73
C ALA A 236 -6.54 -1.80 -10.52
N ALA A 237 -7.29 -1.54 -11.59
CA ALA A 237 -8.51 -0.73 -11.54
C ALA A 237 -9.55 -1.22 -10.53
N ASP A 238 -9.77 -2.54 -10.46
CA ASP A 238 -10.73 -3.16 -9.53
C ASP A 238 -10.05 -3.72 -8.26
N CYS A 239 -8.79 -3.37 -8.05
CA CYS A 239 -7.93 -4.01 -7.06
C CYS A 239 -7.76 -3.22 -5.77
N PHE A 240 -8.19 -1.96 -5.74
CA PHE A 240 -8.10 -1.12 -4.55
C PHE A 240 -9.25 -0.12 -4.41
N VAL A 241 -9.47 0.32 -3.18
CA VAL A 241 -10.40 1.41 -2.84
C VAL A 241 -9.63 2.49 -2.11
N THR A 242 -9.94 3.75 -2.39
CA THR A 242 -9.27 4.90 -1.78
C THR A 242 -10.24 6.02 -1.46
N SER A 243 -9.90 6.83 -0.46
CA SER A 243 -10.59 8.08 -0.13
C SER A 243 -10.06 9.30 -0.89
N PHE A 244 -9.01 9.15 -1.68
CA PHE A 244 -8.52 10.25 -2.51
C PHE A 244 -9.55 10.60 -3.58
N SER A 245 -9.81 11.90 -3.75
CA SER A 245 -10.57 12.38 -4.89
C SER A 245 -9.70 12.33 -6.16
N GLN A 246 -10.38 12.28 -7.31
CA GLN A 246 -9.72 12.34 -8.62
C GLN A 246 -8.86 13.59 -8.80
N ASP A 247 -9.32 14.74 -8.28
CA ASP A 247 -8.59 16.00 -8.36
C ASP A 247 -7.32 15.98 -7.51
N GLN A 248 -7.37 15.38 -6.31
CA GLN A 248 -6.20 15.18 -5.45
C GLN A 248 -5.17 14.27 -6.12
N ILE A 249 -5.62 13.16 -6.67
CA ILE A 249 -4.77 12.24 -7.43
C ILE A 249 -4.11 12.96 -8.60
N SER A 250 -4.88 13.69 -9.39
CA SER A 250 -4.39 14.47 -10.54
C SER A 250 -3.38 15.54 -10.13
N ALA A 251 -3.60 16.21 -8.99
CA ALA A 251 -2.70 17.24 -8.49
C ALA A 251 -1.32 16.64 -8.07
N LEU A 252 -1.33 15.50 -7.37
CA LEU A 252 -0.11 14.81 -6.97
C LEU A 252 0.68 14.27 -8.18
N VAL A 253 -0.02 13.71 -9.20
CA VAL A 253 0.61 13.27 -10.44
C VAL A 253 1.27 14.45 -11.17
N ARG A 254 0.55 15.56 -11.34
CA ARG A 254 1.10 16.77 -11.98
C ARG A 254 2.31 17.31 -11.22
N MET A 255 2.25 17.33 -9.89
CA MET A 255 3.37 17.73 -9.05
C MET A 255 4.60 16.86 -9.34
N GLN A 256 4.46 15.54 -9.36
CA GLN A 256 5.58 14.63 -9.62
C GLN A 256 6.13 14.78 -11.05
N LEU A 257 5.28 14.94 -12.04
CA LEU A 257 5.69 15.12 -13.44
C LEU A 257 6.32 16.49 -13.70
N SER A 258 6.09 17.49 -12.85
CA SER A 258 6.62 18.84 -13.03
C SER A 258 8.09 18.96 -12.64
N ASP A 259 8.54 18.21 -11.64
CA ASP A 259 9.89 18.33 -11.08
C ASP A 259 10.69 17.03 -11.08
N PHE A 260 10.03 15.88 -11.35
CA PHE A 260 10.63 14.54 -11.24
C PHE A 260 11.42 14.35 -9.95
N ALA A 261 10.97 14.99 -8.87
CA ALA A 261 11.68 15.04 -7.62
C ALA A 261 11.96 13.64 -7.06
N GLU A 262 13.13 13.51 -6.44
CA GLU A 262 13.44 12.36 -5.61
C GLU A 262 12.79 12.54 -4.23
N TRP A 263 12.23 11.44 -3.71
CA TRP A 263 11.64 11.40 -2.38
C TRP A 263 12.54 10.61 -1.43
N ASP A 264 12.73 11.17 -0.25
CA ASP A 264 13.42 10.51 0.86
C ASP A 264 12.41 9.67 1.64
N ILE A 265 12.61 8.35 1.70
CA ILE A 265 11.67 7.41 2.34
C ILE A 265 12.37 6.68 3.45
N GLU A 266 11.77 6.76 4.63
CA GLU A 266 12.19 6.01 5.80
C GLU A 266 11.11 4.98 6.16
N SER A 267 11.53 3.75 6.49
CA SER A 267 10.63 2.66 6.85
C SER A 267 10.88 2.19 8.27
N TYR A 268 9.80 2.05 9.04
CA TYR A 268 9.82 1.63 10.44
C TYR A 268 8.86 0.45 10.63
N THR A 269 9.26 -0.52 11.45
CA THR A 269 8.36 -1.57 11.97
C THR A 269 8.37 -1.50 13.48
N VAL A 270 7.20 -1.47 14.09
CA VAL A 270 7.01 -1.32 15.54
C VAL A 270 6.86 -2.68 16.20
#